data_bf0f7f7a7951fe739531071a6f2193b2
#
_entry.id   bf0f7f7a7951fe739531071a6f2193b2
#
_cell.length_a   1.000
_cell.length_b   1.000
_cell.length_c   1.000
_cell.angle_alpha   90.00
_cell.angle_beta   90.00
_cell.angle_gamma   90.00
#
_symmetry.space_group_name_H-M   'P 1'
#
loop_
_entity.id
_entity.type
_entity.pdbx_description
1 polymer ?
#
loop_
_entity_poly.entity_id
_entity_poly.type
_entity_poly.pdbx_seq_one_letter_code
_entity_poly.pdbx_strand_id
1 'polypeptide(L)'
;MTQFTHINASGEANMVDVSAKAETVREARAEAFVHMAPETLQLIVSGQHHKGDVFATARIAGIQAAKKTWGLIPLCHPLLLSKVEVQLEAIEAENKVRIESVCKLAGKTGVEMEALTAASVAALTIYDMCKAVQKDMVIGQVRLLEKTGGKSGHFKAES
;
A
#
# COMPACT_ATOMS: atom_id res chain seq x y z
N MET A 1 10.60 -6.75 22.93
CA MET A 1 10.03 -6.08 23.05
C MET A 1 9.19 -5.65 22.86
N THR A 2 8.58 -5.31 23.24
CA THR A 2 7.50 -5.09 22.59
C THR A 2 6.65 -4.11 23.27
N GLN A 3 6.94 -2.86 22.97
CA GLN A 3 6.11 -1.75 23.35
C GLN A 3 5.45 -1.16 22.12
N PHE A 4 4.21 -0.75 22.28
CA PHE A 4 3.52 0.02 21.25
C PHE A 4 4.11 1.42 21.24
N THR A 5 4.65 1.85 20.11
CA THR A 5 5.33 3.15 20.00
C THR A 5 4.38 4.33 20.00
N HIS A 6 3.10 4.12 19.64
CA HIS A 6 2.10 5.19 19.57
C HIS A 6 1.28 5.32 20.85
N ILE A 7 1.66 4.63 21.92
CA ILE A 7 1.02 4.72 23.22
C ILE A 7 2.04 5.29 24.20
N ASN A 8 1.69 6.40 24.86
CA ASN A 8 2.58 7.03 25.82
C ASN A 8 2.50 6.34 27.20
N ALA A 9 3.28 6.85 28.16
CA ALA A 9 3.34 6.27 29.50
C ALA A 9 1.98 6.30 30.24
N SER A 10 1.08 7.20 29.83
CA SER A 10 -0.27 7.31 30.40
C SER A 10 -1.30 6.41 29.69
N GLY A 11 -0.89 5.64 28.70
CA GLY A 11 -1.78 4.77 27.93
C GLY A 11 -2.54 5.49 26.82
N GLU A 12 -2.15 6.70 26.47
CA GLU A 12 -2.83 7.51 25.47
C GLU A 12 -2.10 7.45 24.12
N ALA A 13 -2.90 7.52 23.04
CA ALA A 13 -2.32 7.56 21.68
C ALA A 13 -1.58 8.86 21.44
N ASN A 14 -0.44 8.76 20.79
CA ASN A 14 0.34 9.94 20.40
C ASN A 14 1.17 9.69 19.17
N MET A 15 1.44 10.77 18.42
CA MET A 15 2.39 10.71 17.31
C MET A 15 3.80 10.77 17.89
N VAL A 16 4.64 9.81 17.51
CA VAL A 16 5.97 9.65 18.08
C VAL A 16 6.85 10.87 17.77
N ASP A 17 7.61 11.35 18.77
CA ASP A 17 8.62 12.39 18.56
C ASP A 17 9.85 11.75 17.91
N VAL A 18 10.15 12.17 16.69
CA VAL A 18 11.29 11.65 15.91
C VAL A 18 12.39 12.70 15.75
N SER A 19 12.31 13.82 16.48
CA SER A 19 13.26 14.93 16.33
C SER A 19 14.72 14.54 16.59
N ALA A 20 14.95 13.54 17.45
CA ALA A 20 16.29 13.05 17.78
C ALA A 20 16.78 11.92 16.86
N LYS A 21 15.95 11.41 15.97
CA LYS A 21 16.34 10.32 15.06
C LYS A 21 17.15 10.86 13.90
N ALA A 22 18.14 10.08 13.46
CA ALA A 22 18.92 10.40 12.28
C ALA A 22 18.10 10.18 11.00
N GLU A 23 18.38 10.98 9.98
CA GLU A 23 17.87 10.72 8.65
C GLU A 23 18.62 9.56 8.03
N THR A 24 17.89 8.58 7.55
CA THR A 24 18.45 7.44 6.83
C THR A 24 17.60 7.16 5.60
N VAL A 25 18.20 6.52 4.60
CA VAL A 25 17.44 6.04 3.44
C VAL A 25 16.57 4.88 3.89
N ARG A 26 15.28 4.97 3.59
CA ARG A 26 14.29 3.97 3.99
C ARG A 26 13.47 3.56 2.79
N GLU A 27 13.20 2.29 2.71
CA GLU A 27 12.37 1.72 1.64
C GLU A 27 11.41 0.70 2.25
N ALA A 28 10.20 0.66 1.75
CA ALA A 28 9.22 -0.35 2.12
C ALA A 28 8.50 -0.86 0.88
N ARG A 29 8.17 -2.13 0.90
CA ARG A 29 7.47 -2.82 -0.17
C ARG A 29 6.27 -3.54 0.43
N ALA A 30 5.11 -3.40 -0.19
CA ALA A 30 3.87 -4.03 0.28
C ALA A 30 3.13 -4.67 -0.89
N GLU A 31 2.18 -5.55 -0.59
CA GLU A 31 1.33 -6.15 -1.59
C GLU A 31 -0.11 -6.20 -1.13
N ALA A 32 -1.01 -6.35 -2.10
CA ALA A 32 -2.42 -6.61 -1.89
C ALA A 32 -2.93 -7.44 -3.07
N PHE A 33 -4.04 -8.13 -2.88
CA PHE A 33 -4.68 -8.90 -3.92
C PHE A 33 -6.16 -8.56 -4.01
N VAL A 34 -6.71 -8.62 -5.23
CA VAL A 34 -8.15 -8.55 -5.46
C VAL A 34 -8.56 -9.82 -6.18
N HIS A 35 -9.38 -10.62 -5.52
CA HIS A 35 -9.90 -11.88 -6.08
C HIS A 35 -11.23 -11.59 -6.76
N MET A 36 -11.43 -12.14 -7.94
CA MET A 36 -12.60 -11.86 -8.75
C MET A 36 -12.97 -13.05 -9.63
N ALA A 37 -14.13 -12.99 -10.26
CA ALA A 37 -14.54 -13.99 -11.22
C ALA A 37 -13.67 -13.89 -12.49
N PRO A 38 -13.47 -15.01 -13.21
CA PRO A 38 -12.71 -14.98 -14.47
C PRO A 38 -13.22 -13.97 -15.48
N GLU A 39 -14.53 -13.80 -15.57
CA GLU A 39 -15.16 -12.87 -16.51
C GLU A 39 -14.80 -11.42 -16.19
N THR A 40 -14.76 -11.08 -14.91
CA THR A 40 -14.37 -9.74 -14.46
C THR A 40 -12.91 -9.46 -14.80
N LEU A 41 -12.04 -10.45 -14.55
CA LEU A 41 -10.62 -10.31 -14.86
C LEU A 41 -10.38 -10.12 -16.35
N GLN A 42 -11.12 -10.84 -17.19
CA GLN A 42 -11.01 -10.71 -18.64
C GLN A 42 -11.41 -9.33 -19.14
N LEU A 43 -12.40 -8.70 -18.53
CA LEU A 43 -12.75 -7.32 -18.88
C LEU A 43 -11.59 -6.34 -18.58
N ILE A 44 -10.88 -6.57 -17.49
CA ILE A 44 -9.69 -5.75 -17.15
C ILE A 44 -8.58 -5.98 -18.17
N VAL A 45 -8.25 -7.26 -18.41
CA VAL A 45 -7.11 -7.66 -19.26
C VAL A 45 -7.33 -7.25 -20.71
N SER A 46 -8.57 -7.38 -21.21
CA SER A 46 -8.90 -7.05 -22.60
C SER A 46 -8.98 -5.55 -22.86
N GLY A 47 -9.01 -4.73 -21.82
CA GLY A 47 -9.16 -3.29 -21.95
C GLY A 47 -10.56 -2.83 -22.36
N GLN A 48 -11.56 -3.71 -22.26
CA GLN A 48 -12.93 -3.41 -22.67
C GLN A 48 -13.83 -2.92 -21.53
N HIS A 49 -13.23 -2.56 -20.40
CA HIS A 49 -13.99 -2.06 -19.27
C HIS A 49 -14.52 -0.65 -19.59
N HIS A 50 -15.81 -0.43 -19.34
CA HIS A 50 -16.48 0.85 -19.70
C HIS A 50 -15.95 2.07 -18.95
N LYS A 51 -15.29 1.89 -17.80
CA LYS A 51 -14.68 2.96 -17.02
C LYS A 51 -13.24 3.29 -17.47
N GLY A 52 -12.74 2.65 -18.52
CA GLY A 52 -11.40 2.88 -19.04
C GLY A 52 -10.35 1.92 -18.47
N ASP A 53 -9.08 2.36 -18.47
CA ASP A 53 -7.96 1.53 -18.03
C ASP A 53 -7.96 1.39 -16.51
N VAL A 54 -8.33 0.22 -16.04
CA VAL A 54 -8.44 -0.09 -14.61
C VAL A 54 -7.06 -0.03 -13.94
N PHE A 55 -6.05 -0.62 -14.56
CA PHE A 55 -4.70 -0.64 -13.96
C PHE A 55 -4.07 0.76 -13.91
N ALA A 56 -4.22 1.54 -14.97
CA ALA A 56 -3.67 2.91 -14.99
C ALA A 56 -4.32 3.77 -13.89
N THR A 57 -5.63 3.68 -13.74
CA THR A 57 -6.36 4.42 -12.72
C THR A 57 -5.97 3.98 -11.31
N ALA A 58 -5.89 2.67 -11.08
CA ALA A 58 -5.50 2.12 -9.78
C ALA A 58 -4.05 2.49 -9.42
N ARG A 59 -3.16 2.51 -10.39
CA ARG A 59 -1.77 2.92 -10.18
C ARG A 59 -1.67 4.34 -9.69
N ILE A 60 -2.35 5.26 -10.36
CA ILE A 60 -2.34 6.68 -9.96
C ILE A 60 -2.96 6.85 -8.58
N ALA A 61 -4.07 6.17 -8.31
CA ALA A 61 -4.72 6.22 -7.00
C ALA A 61 -3.79 5.76 -5.88
N GLY A 62 -3.06 4.67 -6.11
CA GLY A 62 -2.10 4.16 -5.14
C GLY A 62 -0.95 5.13 -4.89
N ILE A 63 -0.41 5.74 -5.95
CA ILE A 63 0.65 6.74 -5.82
C ILE A 63 0.15 7.95 -5.01
N GLN A 64 -1.03 8.45 -5.33
CA GLN A 64 -1.60 9.57 -4.59
C GLN A 64 -1.86 9.21 -3.13
N ALA A 65 -2.34 8.01 -2.87
CA ALA A 65 -2.62 7.54 -1.51
C ALA A 65 -1.34 7.49 -0.65
N ALA A 66 -0.24 7.02 -1.22
CA ALA A 66 1.03 7.03 -0.51
C ALA A 66 1.40 8.45 -0.04
N LYS A 67 1.20 9.44 -0.89
CA LYS A 67 1.51 10.85 -0.57
C LYS A 67 0.57 11.44 0.47
N LYS A 68 -0.60 10.84 0.69
CA LYS A 68 -1.64 11.33 1.60
C LYS A 68 -1.87 10.42 2.79
N THR A 69 -0.98 9.47 3.03
CA THR A 69 -1.12 8.51 4.13
C THR A 69 -1.30 9.20 5.46
N TRP A 70 -0.56 10.29 5.71
CA TRP A 70 -0.68 11.07 6.95
C TRP A 70 -2.07 11.66 7.17
N GLY A 71 -2.83 11.87 6.10
CA GLY A 71 -4.21 12.35 6.20
C GLY A 71 -5.22 11.25 6.48
N LEU A 72 -4.82 9.99 6.33
CA LEU A 72 -5.70 8.84 6.52
C LEU A 72 -5.37 8.08 7.80
N ILE A 73 -4.11 8.00 8.17
CA ILE A 73 -3.62 7.26 9.34
C ILE A 73 -3.24 8.29 10.41
N PRO A 74 -4.01 8.39 11.50
CA PRO A 74 -3.94 9.54 12.41
C PRO A 74 -2.58 9.88 12.99
N LEU A 75 -1.76 8.87 13.28
CA LEU A 75 -0.50 9.09 13.98
C LEU A 75 0.72 8.99 13.07
N CYS A 76 0.51 8.97 11.75
CA CYS A 76 1.60 9.01 10.78
C CYS A 76 2.10 10.43 10.59
N HIS A 77 3.41 10.57 10.48
CA HIS A 77 4.05 11.84 10.13
C HIS A 77 3.85 12.15 8.65
N PRO A 78 3.65 13.41 8.25
CA PRO A 78 3.69 13.77 6.85
C PRO A 78 5.12 13.61 6.32
N LEU A 79 5.25 12.93 5.19
CA LEU A 79 6.56 12.58 4.63
C LEU A 79 6.68 13.05 3.19
N LEU A 80 7.89 13.49 2.82
CA LEU A 80 8.25 13.80 1.45
C LEU A 80 8.89 12.58 0.83
N LEU A 81 8.08 11.82 0.08
CA LEU A 81 8.56 10.60 -0.56
C LEU A 81 9.42 10.93 -1.79
N SER A 82 10.56 10.26 -1.91
CA SER A 82 11.41 10.40 -3.09
C SER A 82 11.03 9.44 -4.21
N LYS A 83 10.32 8.35 -3.89
CA LYS A 83 9.87 7.37 -4.87
C LYS A 83 8.59 6.72 -4.38
N VAL A 84 7.63 6.59 -5.30
CA VAL A 84 6.44 5.75 -5.12
C VAL A 84 6.24 4.97 -6.42
N GLU A 85 6.18 3.66 -6.32
CA GLU A 85 5.94 2.77 -7.45
C GLU A 85 4.78 1.86 -7.11
N VAL A 86 3.85 1.68 -8.04
CA VAL A 86 2.73 0.75 -7.90
C VAL A 86 2.67 -0.08 -9.17
N GLN A 87 2.81 -1.39 -9.03
CA GLN A 87 2.72 -2.33 -10.13
C GLN A 87 1.52 -3.22 -9.94
N LEU A 88 0.81 -3.50 -11.03
CA LEU A 88 -0.36 -4.34 -11.04
C LEU A 88 -0.19 -5.45 -12.06
N GLU A 89 -0.59 -6.65 -11.69
CA GLU A 89 -0.44 -7.84 -12.52
C GLU A 89 -1.70 -8.69 -12.41
N ALA A 90 -2.24 -9.09 -13.57
CA ALA A 90 -3.33 -10.05 -13.63
C ALA A 90 -2.74 -11.46 -13.51
N ILE A 91 -3.15 -12.21 -12.49
CA ILE A 91 -2.78 -13.61 -12.33
C ILE A 91 -3.98 -14.45 -12.77
N GLU A 92 -4.06 -14.69 -14.07
CA GLU A 92 -5.24 -15.30 -14.69
C GLU A 92 -5.49 -16.73 -14.20
N ALA A 93 -4.43 -17.48 -13.93
CA ALA A 93 -4.57 -18.85 -13.42
C ALA A 93 -5.25 -18.92 -12.06
N GLU A 94 -5.25 -17.82 -11.30
CA GLU A 94 -5.81 -17.78 -9.96
C GLU A 94 -6.94 -16.74 -9.83
N ASN A 95 -7.36 -16.14 -10.92
CA ASN A 95 -8.47 -15.18 -10.98
C ASN A 95 -8.30 -14.02 -10.00
N LYS A 96 -7.14 -13.42 -10.03
CA LYS A 96 -6.84 -12.30 -9.13
C LYS A 96 -5.89 -11.30 -9.76
N VAL A 97 -5.92 -10.09 -9.21
CA VAL A 97 -4.94 -9.05 -9.51
C VAL A 97 -4.01 -8.94 -8.32
N ARG A 98 -2.71 -8.96 -8.57
CA ARG A 98 -1.70 -8.67 -7.58
C ARG A 98 -1.26 -7.23 -7.70
N ILE A 99 -1.14 -6.55 -6.58
CA ILE A 99 -0.63 -5.19 -6.49
C ILE A 99 0.63 -5.21 -5.64
N GLU A 100 1.68 -4.57 -6.10
CA GLU A 100 2.89 -4.38 -5.33
C GLU A 100 3.24 -2.90 -5.32
N SER A 101 3.51 -2.37 -4.14
CA SER A 101 3.90 -0.98 -3.95
C SER A 101 5.29 -0.88 -3.36
N VAL A 102 6.02 0.17 -3.76
CA VAL A 102 7.34 0.50 -3.21
C VAL A 102 7.34 1.97 -2.89
N CYS A 103 7.74 2.31 -1.67
CA CYS A 103 7.94 3.70 -1.25
C CYS A 103 9.34 3.87 -0.70
N LYS A 104 9.95 5.03 -0.96
CA LYS A 104 11.32 5.34 -0.55
C LYS A 104 11.44 6.80 -0.16
N LEU A 105 12.24 7.07 0.85
CA LEU A 105 12.65 8.42 1.21
C LEU A 105 13.94 8.39 2.04
N ALA A 106 14.56 9.56 2.20
CA ALA A 106 15.55 9.79 3.23
C ALA A 106 14.84 10.57 4.36
N GLY A 107 14.73 9.98 5.54
CA GLY A 107 13.96 10.58 6.61
C GLY A 107 14.13 9.90 7.95
N LYS A 108 13.34 10.35 8.91
CA LYS A 108 13.43 9.93 10.32
C LYS A 108 12.48 8.83 10.71
N THR A 109 11.51 8.51 9.84
CA THR A 109 10.55 7.42 10.06
C THR A 109 10.56 6.47 8.88
N GLY A 110 10.08 5.26 9.10
CA GLY A 110 9.86 4.30 8.03
C GLY A 110 8.70 4.68 7.13
N VAL A 111 8.56 3.98 6.03
CA VAL A 111 7.53 4.22 5.01
C VAL A 111 6.62 3.02 4.82
N GLU A 112 6.50 2.18 5.84
CA GLU A 112 5.64 0.99 5.79
C GLU A 112 4.19 1.37 5.54
N MET A 113 3.68 2.39 6.24
CA MET A 113 2.28 2.79 6.10
C MET A 113 2.00 3.38 4.74
N GLU A 114 2.95 4.11 4.17
CA GLU A 114 2.82 4.65 2.82
C GLU A 114 2.70 3.53 1.78
N ALA A 115 3.55 2.50 1.91
CA ALA A 115 3.51 1.35 1.00
C ALA A 115 2.21 0.55 1.16
N LEU A 116 1.80 0.28 2.40
CA LEU A 116 0.55 -0.44 2.69
C LEU A 116 -0.67 0.33 2.23
N THR A 117 -0.69 1.64 2.44
CA THR A 117 -1.80 2.49 2.01
C THR A 117 -1.90 2.53 0.48
N ALA A 118 -0.76 2.65 -0.20
CA ALA A 118 -0.71 2.62 -1.67
C ALA A 118 -1.32 1.34 -2.23
N ALA A 119 -0.91 0.18 -1.72
CA ALA A 119 -1.42 -1.11 -2.17
C ALA A 119 -2.92 -1.24 -1.87
N SER A 120 -3.35 -0.81 -0.70
CA SER A 120 -4.75 -0.90 -0.27
C SER A 120 -5.67 -0.02 -1.12
N VAL A 121 -5.28 1.21 -1.39
CA VAL A 121 -6.09 2.14 -2.18
C VAL A 121 -6.12 1.75 -3.65
N ALA A 122 -5.02 1.22 -4.18
CA ALA A 122 -5.03 0.66 -5.53
C ALA A 122 -6.04 -0.50 -5.63
N ALA A 123 -6.08 -1.37 -4.62
CA ALA A 123 -7.06 -2.46 -4.56
C ALA A 123 -8.50 -1.95 -4.48
N LEU A 124 -8.74 -0.94 -3.63
CA LEU A 124 -10.06 -0.31 -3.52
C LEU A 124 -10.49 0.32 -4.84
N THR A 125 -9.55 0.90 -5.58
CA THR A 125 -9.83 1.51 -6.88
C THR A 125 -10.23 0.47 -7.91
N ILE A 126 -9.56 -0.69 -7.92
CA ILE A 126 -9.97 -1.82 -8.77
C ILE A 126 -11.40 -2.22 -8.43
N TYR A 127 -11.69 -2.37 -7.14
CA TYR A 127 -13.04 -2.71 -6.70
C TYR A 127 -14.06 -1.68 -7.19
N ASP A 128 -13.77 -0.41 -6.97
CA ASP A 128 -14.69 0.67 -7.37
C ASP A 128 -14.95 0.65 -8.87
N MET A 129 -13.92 0.45 -9.67
CA MET A 129 -14.08 0.45 -11.13
C MET A 129 -14.80 -0.79 -11.66
N CYS A 130 -14.75 -1.90 -10.95
CA CYS A 130 -15.33 -3.18 -11.41
C CYS A 130 -16.64 -3.56 -10.71
N LYS A 131 -17.05 -2.84 -9.68
CA LYS A 131 -18.21 -3.22 -8.85
C LYS A 131 -19.54 -3.27 -9.61
N ALA A 132 -19.66 -2.55 -10.72
CA ALA A 132 -20.86 -2.63 -11.55
C ALA A 132 -21.01 -4.00 -12.20
N VAL A 133 -19.91 -4.70 -12.45
CA VAL A 133 -19.88 -6.04 -13.04
C VAL A 133 -19.96 -7.13 -11.97
N GLN A 134 -19.25 -6.93 -10.87
CA GLN A 134 -19.18 -7.93 -9.80
C GLN A 134 -19.01 -7.25 -8.44
N LYS A 135 -19.91 -7.52 -7.50
CA LYS A 135 -19.89 -6.87 -6.19
C LYS A 135 -19.20 -7.67 -5.10
N ASP A 136 -19.03 -8.97 -5.30
CA ASP A 136 -18.46 -9.88 -4.30
C ASP A 136 -16.97 -10.15 -4.47
N MET A 137 -16.25 -9.25 -5.14
CA MET A 137 -14.79 -9.31 -5.17
C MET A 137 -14.23 -9.18 -3.77
N VAL A 138 -13.12 -9.86 -3.52
CA VAL A 138 -12.48 -9.87 -2.20
C VAL A 138 -11.10 -9.25 -2.28
N ILE A 139 -10.89 -8.20 -1.51
CA ILE A 139 -9.57 -7.61 -1.29
C ILE A 139 -8.96 -8.35 -0.09
N GLY A 140 -7.75 -8.87 -0.27
CA GLY A 140 -7.14 -9.62 0.80
C GLY A 140 -5.62 -9.64 0.72
N GLN A 141 -5.03 -10.31 1.68
CA GLN A 141 -3.58 -10.54 1.74
C GLN A 141 -2.78 -9.24 1.66
N VAL A 142 -3.31 -8.17 2.26
CA VAL A 142 -2.59 -6.90 2.38
C VAL A 142 -1.49 -7.09 3.41
N ARG A 143 -0.24 -6.93 3.00
CA ARG A 143 0.88 -7.14 3.92
C ARG A 143 2.13 -6.40 3.50
N LEU A 144 2.96 -6.13 4.48
CA LEU A 144 4.32 -5.64 4.27
C LEU A 144 5.18 -6.80 3.79
N LEU A 145 5.89 -6.60 2.68
CA LEU A 145 6.80 -7.61 2.13
C LEU A 145 8.23 -7.39 2.62
N GLU A 146 8.66 -6.15 2.69
CA GLU A 146 10.05 -5.84 2.99
C GLU A 146 10.17 -4.40 3.45
N LYS A 147 11.05 -4.15 4.41
CA LYS A 147 11.47 -2.79 4.75
C LYS A 147 12.96 -2.80 5.02
N THR A 148 13.63 -1.75 4.58
CA THR A 148 15.05 -1.54 4.82
C THR A 148 15.29 -0.13 5.36
N GLY A 149 16.43 0.02 6.04
CA GLY A 149 16.82 1.30 6.60
C GLY A 149 16.26 1.52 8.01
N GLY A 150 16.86 2.48 8.70
CA GLY A 150 16.47 2.83 10.05
C GLY A 150 17.04 1.91 11.11
N LYS A 151 16.64 2.16 12.34
CA LYS A 151 17.19 1.52 13.53
C LYS A 151 16.81 0.04 13.66
N SER A 152 15.63 -0.31 13.15
CA SER A 152 15.12 -1.69 13.22
C SER A 152 15.78 -2.63 12.21
N GLY A 153 16.58 -2.09 11.28
CA GLY A 153 17.26 -2.90 10.28
C GLY A 153 16.34 -3.42 9.19
N HIS A 154 16.67 -4.57 8.65
CA HIS A 154 16.00 -5.16 7.50
C HIS A 154 14.93 -6.17 7.94
N PHE A 155 13.72 -5.99 7.46
CA PHE A 155 12.63 -6.94 7.59
C PHE A 155 12.27 -7.49 6.21
N LYS A 156 12.08 -8.78 6.12
CA LYS A 156 11.59 -9.43 4.90
C LYS A 156 10.57 -10.49 5.27
N ALA A 157 9.37 -10.41 4.68
CA ALA A 157 8.33 -11.40 4.93
C ALA A 157 8.71 -12.74 4.29
N GLU A 158 8.29 -13.81 4.93
CA GLU A 158 8.40 -15.15 4.35
C GLU A 158 7.37 -15.33 3.23
N SER A 159 7.75 -16.07 2.21
CA SER A 159 6.88 -16.35 1.06
C SER A 159 5.78 -17.38 1.38
#